data_1966c04696110dff3e46a9da1a2b64a2
#
_entry.id   1966c04696110dff3e46a9da1a2b64a2
#
_cell.length_a   1.000
_cell.length_b   1.000
_cell.length_c   1.000
_cell.angle_alpha   90.00
_cell.angle_beta   90.00
_cell.angle_gamma   90.00
#
_symmetry.space_group_name_H-M   'P 1'
#
loop_
_entity.id
_entity.type
_entity.pdbx_description
1 polymer ?
#
loop_
_entity_poly.entity_id
_entity_poly.type
_entity_poly.pdbx_seq_one_letter_code
_entity_poly.pdbx_strand_id
1 'polypeptide(L)'
;MLFWKAVFYSFFIDNDSHYDVKSLKTSNYKPQNRLRDLEMGIKTVFVSTMIFMGGLVGAGHAAEPAKELNLYSARHYQTDEALYSDFTKKTGIRINRIEADDNGILERIKSEGEKSQADVILLVDAARLWRAQTLNLFAAVKSKYLEQRIPKNLRAADEAEGVPWFGYSTRARVIVYNKSTVKKSDVDTYEKLANPENKGKVCTRSGSHPYMLSLVGALIERDGLLATESWAKAMVANMARSPRGGDTDQIKAVASGECGVALTNTYYFARMMQSNKPDDINTISKIGFVWPNQGSGGVHINISGGGMARNAPHPKEALLFLEYLASDSAQEYLANGNNEWPVVPSVKVENPALKALGTFQAEKVSVAAIGKNQITAQKLLDQVGYK
;
A
#
# COMPACT_ATOMS: atom_id res chain seq x y z
N MET A 1 -12.56 -50.07 -2.04
CA MET A 1 -12.22 -49.68 -3.40
C MET A 1 -12.74 -48.25 -3.56
N LEU A 2 -11.99 -47.27 -3.14
CA LEU A 2 -10.91 -46.57 -3.81
C LEU A 2 -11.38 -45.87 -5.12
N PHE A 3 -11.58 -44.51 -5.08
CA PHE A 3 -10.81 -43.60 -5.89
C PHE A 3 -11.06 -42.13 -5.45
N TRP A 4 -10.05 -41.50 -4.91
CA TRP A 4 -9.92 -40.06 -4.70
C TRP A 4 -9.69 -39.40 -6.06
N LYS A 5 -10.49 -38.38 -6.37
CA LYS A 5 -10.20 -37.42 -7.45
C LYS A 5 -9.78 -36.10 -6.80
N ALA A 6 -8.52 -35.77 -6.95
CA ALA A 6 -7.97 -34.44 -6.66
C ALA A 6 -8.46 -33.45 -7.72
N VAL A 7 -9.06 -32.36 -7.27
CA VAL A 7 -9.41 -31.21 -8.13
C VAL A 7 -8.30 -30.17 -7.97
N PHE A 8 -7.52 -29.98 -9.02
CA PHE A 8 -6.59 -28.87 -9.15
C PHE A 8 -7.37 -27.59 -9.45
N TYR A 9 -7.34 -26.60 -8.53
CA TYR A 9 -7.72 -25.24 -8.83
C TYR A 9 -6.49 -24.51 -9.39
N SER A 10 -6.60 -24.12 -10.66
CA SER A 10 -5.64 -23.27 -11.35
C SER A 10 -5.88 -21.83 -10.93
N PHE A 11 -4.96 -21.21 -10.19
CA PHE A 11 -4.95 -19.78 -9.93
C PHE A 11 -4.35 -19.06 -11.14
N PHE A 12 -5.15 -18.21 -11.78
CA PHE A 12 -4.67 -17.23 -12.75
C PHE A 12 -3.94 -16.11 -12.00
N ILE A 13 -2.65 -16.03 -12.22
CA ILE A 13 -1.83 -14.87 -11.88
C ILE A 13 -1.84 -13.95 -13.09
N ASP A 14 -2.38 -12.76 -12.91
CA ASP A 14 -2.36 -11.68 -13.89
C ASP A 14 -0.95 -11.06 -13.90
N ASN A 15 -0.19 -11.36 -14.95
CA ASN A 15 1.19 -10.92 -15.11
C ASN A 15 1.28 -10.06 -16.37
N ASP A 16 0.93 -8.77 -16.25
CA ASP A 16 1.18 -7.78 -17.31
C ASP A 16 2.62 -7.27 -17.26
N SER A 17 3.53 -8.04 -17.85
CA SER A 17 4.79 -7.49 -18.38
C SER A 17 5.31 -8.35 -19.53
N HIS A 18 4.96 -7.95 -20.75
CA HIS A 18 5.61 -8.45 -21.96
C HIS A 18 7.04 -7.94 -22.04
N TYR A 19 8.00 -8.80 -21.80
CA TYR A 19 9.36 -8.62 -22.30
C TYR A 19 9.64 -9.63 -23.44
N ASP A 20 9.99 -9.06 -24.57
CA ASP A 20 10.37 -9.74 -25.81
C ASP A 20 11.72 -10.46 -25.63
N VAL A 21 11.68 -11.80 -25.66
CA VAL A 21 12.88 -12.63 -25.57
C VAL A 21 13.25 -13.08 -26.98
N LYS A 22 14.14 -12.32 -27.64
CA LYS A 22 14.90 -12.82 -28.78
C LYS A 22 16.37 -12.97 -28.42
N SER A 23 16.83 -14.22 -28.63
CA SER A 23 18.20 -14.68 -28.79
C SER A 23 19.14 -14.66 -27.57
N LEU A 24 19.32 -15.82 -26.97
CA LEU A 24 20.66 -16.22 -26.49
C LEU A 24 20.91 -17.68 -26.87
N LYS A 25 21.95 -17.84 -27.66
CA LYS A 25 22.47 -19.12 -28.15
C LYS A 25 22.96 -20.00 -27.02
N THR A 26 22.63 -21.26 -27.12
CA THR A 26 23.15 -22.36 -26.31
C THR A 26 24.67 -22.47 -26.47
N SER A 27 25.41 -22.37 -25.37
CA SER A 27 26.79 -22.78 -25.26
C SER A 27 26.89 -24.02 -24.40
N ASN A 28 27.33 -25.11 -25.02
CA ASN A 28 27.60 -26.40 -24.41
C ASN A 28 28.76 -26.29 -23.40
N TYR A 29 28.53 -26.66 -22.17
CA TYR A 29 29.60 -26.90 -21.20
C TYR A 29 29.53 -28.36 -20.73
N LYS A 30 30.59 -29.15 -21.11
CA LYS A 30 30.87 -30.51 -20.63
C LYS A 30 31.66 -30.43 -19.33
N PRO A 31 31.36 -31.24 -18.32
CA PRO A 31 32.22 -31.36 -17.14
C PRO A 31 33.36 -32.34 -17.43
N GLN A 32 34.62 -31.94 -17.19
CA GLN A 32 35.78 -32.83 -17.14
C GLN A 32 36.07 -33.23 -15.69
N ASN A 33 35.91 -34.52 -15.41
CA ASN A 33 36.51 -35.23 -14.26
C ASN A 33 38.02 -35.30 -14.43
N ARG A 34 38.83 -34.92 -13.43
CA ARG A 34 40.15 -35.46 -13.16
C ARG A 34 40.39 -35.62 -11.67
N LEU A 35 40.25 -36.86 -11.26
CA LEU A 35 40.93 -37.43 -10.11
C LEU A 35 42.32 -37.86 -10.59
N ARG A 36 43.38 -37.54 -9.86
CA ARG A 36 44.57 -38.38 -9.65
C ARG A 36 45.51 -37.74 -8.64
N ASP A 37 45.62 -38.42 -7.54
CA ASP A 37 46.79 -38.92 -6.80
C ASP A 37 48.02 -38.04 -6.71
N LEU A 38 48.43 -37.76 -5.50
CA LEU A 38 49.81 -37.91 -5.03
C LEU A 38 49.85 -37.98 -3.49
N GLU A 39 50.01 -39.22 -2.98
CA GLU A 39 50.59 -39.49 -1.67
C GLU A 39 52.09 -39.16 -1.74
N MET A 40 52.66 -38.69 -0.71
CA MET A 40 53.90 -39.13 -0.02
C MET A 40 54.48 -38.05 0.86
N GLY A 41 54.75 -38.38 2.10
CA GLY A 41 56.02 -38.00 2.74
C GLY A 41 55.93 -37.43 4.16
N ILE A 42 55.77 -38.31 5.16
CA ILE A 42 56.07 -38.01 6.54
C ILE A 42 57.58 -37.80 6.71
N LYS A 43 58.00 -36.71 7.34
CA LYS A 43 59.20 -36.68 8.18
C LYS A 43 59.09 -35.62 9.28
N THR A 44 59.04 -36.14 10.45
CA THR A 44 59.12 -35.48 11.77
C THR A 44 60.46 -34.80 11.95
N VAL A 45 60.49 -33.53 12.35
CA VAL A 45 61.62 -32.92 13.04
C VAL A 45 61.07 -32.05 14.18
N PHE A 46 61.28 -32.51 15.41
CA PHE A 46 61.16 -31.73 16.65
C PHE A 46 62.32 -30.75 16.73
N VAL A 47 62.01 -29.45 16.83
CA VAL A 47 62.93 -28.47 17.39
C VAL A 47 62.12 -27.58 18.32
N SER A 48 62.37 -27.77 19.63
CA SER A 48 61.86 -26.89 20.69
C SER A 48 62.64 -25.58 20.63
N THR A 49 61.94 -24.47 20.45
CA THR A 49 62.42 -23.14 20.79
C THR A 49 61.35 -22.40 21.54
N MET A 50 61.48 -22.31 22.87
CA MET A 50 60.75 -21.39 23.70
C MET A 50 61.14 -19.97 23.37
N ILE A 51 60.23 -19.20 22.80
CA ILE A 51 60.33 -17.74 22.75
C ILE A 51 59.14 -17.19 23.55
N PHE A 52 59.48 -16.61 24.70
CA PHE A 52 58.60 -15.76 25.49
C PHE A 52 58.33 -14.51 24.66
N MET A 53 57.11 -14.36 24.14
CA MET A 53 56.67 -13.09 23.55
C MET A 53 55.36 -12.67 24.26
N GLY A 54 55.51 -11.51 24.91
CA GLY A 54 54.46 -10.89 25.72
C GLY A 54 53.17 -10.70 24.96
N GLY A 55 52.06 -11.08 25.59
CA GLY A 55 50.74 -10.89 25.10
C GLY A 55 50.35 -9.43 24.97
N LEU A 56 50.30 -8.92 23.76
CA LEU A 56 49.38 -7.82 23.43
C LEU A 56 47.98 -8.45 23.31
N VAL A 57 47.21 -8.38 24.39
CA VAL A 57 45.77 -8.59 24.33
C VAL A 57 45.22 -7.41 23.58
N GLY A 58 45.18 -7.54 22.26
CA GLY A 58 44.33 -6.71 21.40
C GLY A 58 42.89 -6.93 21.85
N ALA A 59 42.34 -5.94 22.57
CA ALA A 59 40.90 -5.88 22.80
C ALA A 59 40.21 -5.88 21.41
N GLY A 60 39.85 -7.06 20.96
CA GLY A 60 38.98 -7.19 19.82
C GLY A 60 37.69 -6.48 20.19
N HIS A 61 37.47 -5.30 19.62
CA HIS A 61 36.15 -4.73 19.61
C HIS A 61 35.28 -5.75 18.85
N ALA A 62 34.47 -6.52 19.60
CA ALA A 62 33.37 -7.26 19.02
C ALA A 62 32.55 -6.19 18.29
N ALA A 63 32.50 -6.25 16.96
CA ALA A 63 31.66 -5.38 16.19
C ALA A 63 30.24 -5.53 16.78
N GLU A 64 29.64 -4.42 17.21
CA GLU A 64 28.24 -4.46 17.62
C GLU A 64 27.45 -5.14 16.50
N PRO A 65 26.52 -6.08 16.84
CA PRO A 65 25.71 -6.74 15.83
C PRO A 65 25.03 -5.66 14.98
N ALA A 66 25.13 -5.81 13.66
CA ALA A 66 24.55 -4.85 12.73
C ALA A 66 23.06 -4.67 13.07
N LYS A 67 22.68 -3.44 13.38
CA LYS A 67 21.28 -3.12 13.68
C LYS A 67 20.42 -3.44 12.46
N GLU A 68 19.32 -4.12 12.66
CA GLU A 68 18.41 -4.51 11.59
C GLU A 68 16.94 -4.25 11.95
N LEU A 69 16.12 -4.15 10.91
CA LEU A 69 14.68 -3.96 10.97
C LEU A 69 14.02 -4.93 9.99
N ASN A 70 13.07 -5.72 10.47
CA ASN A 70 12.28 -6.61 9.64
C ASN A 70 10.95 -5.95 9.28
N LEU A 71 10.83 -5.53 8.03
CA LEU A 71 9.68 -4.84 7.50
C LEU A 71 8.76 -5.80 6.74
N TYR A 72 7.54 -6.00 7.23
CA TYR A 72 6.48 -6.74 6.56
C TYR A 72 5.54 -5.74 5.88
N SER A 73 5.55 -5.71 4.55
CA SER A 73 4.93 -4.62 3.79
C SER A 73 3.99 -5.13 2.70
N ALA A 74 2.78 -4.56 2.68
CA ALA A 74 1.90 -4.66 1.53
C ALA A 74 2.12 -3.51 0.52
N ARG A 75 3.04 -2.59 0.81
CA ARG A 75 3.52 -1.60 -0.14
C ARG A 75 4.61 -2.24 -1.00
N HIS A 76 4.41 -2.25 -2.31
CA HIS A 76 5.32 -2.85 -3.29
C HIS A 76 5.67 -1.85 -4.40
N TYR A 77 5.77 -0.57 -4.04
CA TYR A 77 6.16 0.46 -4.99
C TYR A 77 7.69 0.48 -5.14
N GLN A 78 8.20 0.35 -6.37
CA GLN A 78 9.63 0.48 -6.64
C GLN A 78 10.21 1.81 -6.15
N THR A 79 9.39 2.83 -6.09
CA THR A 79 9.73 4.14 -5.55
C THR A 79 10.06 4.10 -4.06
N ASP A 80 9.50 3.19 -3.26
CA ASP A 80 9.80 3.09 -1.83
C ASP A 80 11.25 2.65 -1.54
N GLU A 81 11.97 2.13 -2.54
CA GLU A 81 13.38 1.72 -2.40
C GLU A 81 14.30 2.86 -1.97
N ALA A 82 14.10 4.06 -2.53
CA ALA A 82 14.91 5.21 -2.14
C ALA A 82 14.57 5.70 -0.73
N LEU A 83 13.31 5.57 -0.29
CA LEU A 83 12.88 5.84 1.08
C LEU A 83 13.61 4.93 2.08
N TYR A 84 13.64 3.64 1.81
CA TYR A 84 14.30 2.65 2.67
C TYR A 84 15.84 2.84 2.66
N SER A 85 16.41 3.14 1.51
CA SER A 85 17.84 3.45 1.38
C SER A 85 18.25 4.71 2.15
N ASP A 86 17.41 5.77 2.15
CA ASP A 86 17.67 6.99 2.93
C ASP A 86 17.64 6.71 4.44
N PHE A 87 16.67 5.92 4.91
CA PHE A 87 16.64 5.48 6.31
C PHE A 87 17.91 4.74 6.72
N THR A 88 18.32 3.74 5.92
CA THR A 88 19.53 2.96 6.17
C THR A 88 20.78 3.86 6.19
N LYS A 89 20.91 4.81 5.26
CA LYS A 89 22.03 5.76 5.23
C LYS A 89 22.08 6.65 6.48
N LYS A 90 20.93 7.09 6.99
CA LYS A 90 20.84 7.99 8.14
C LYS A 90 21.08 7.28 9.47
N THR A 91 20.72 6.02 9.57
CA THR A 91 20.68 5.30 10.85
C THR A 91 21.69 4.17 10.97
N GLY A 92 22.21 3.66 9.86
CA GLY A 92 23.00 2.43 9.80
C GLY A 92 22.17 1.16 9.99
N ILE A 93 20.84 1.26 10.12
CA ILE A 93 19.92 0.12 10.30
C ILE A 93 19.63 -0.51 8.94
N ARG A 94 19.90 -1.79 8.79
CA ARG A 94 19.56 -2.56 7.58
C ARG A 94 18.10 -2.96 7.62
N ILE A 95 17.36 -2.75 6.52
CA ILE A 95 15.98 -3.20 6.38
C ILE A 95 15.93 -4.54 5.65
N ASN A 96 15.39 -5.56 6.34
CA ASN A 96 15.02 -6.85 5.75
C ASN A 96 13.54 -6.79 5.39
N ARG A 97 13.18 -7.05 4.14
CA ARG A 97 11.78 -6.90 3.67
C ARG A 97 11.13 -8.22 3.35
N ILE A 98 9.87 -8.33 3.72
CA ILE A 98 8.91 -9.31 3.25
C ILE A 98 7.74 -8.57 2.64
N GLU A 99 7.53 -8.77 1.35
CA GLU A 99 6.49 -8.10 0.59
C GLU A 99 5.47 -9.11 0.08
N ALA A 100 4.20 -8.82 0.29
CA ALA A 100 3.05 -9.57 -0.21
C ALA A 100 1.84 -8.64 -0.26
N ASP A 101 0.69 -9.10 -0.76
CA ASP A 101 -0.54 -8.36 -0.60
C ASP A 101 -0.97 -8.26 0.88
N ASP A 102 -1.90 -7.34 1.19
CA ASP A 102 -2.32 -7.11 2.58
C ASP A 102 -2.79 -8.38 3.28
N ASN A 103 -3.53 -9.26 2.61
CA ASN A 103 -4.01 -10.50 3.21
C ASN A 103 -2.85 -11.46 3.47
N GLY A 104 -1.92 -11.59 2.51
CA GLY A 104 -0.72 -12.41 2.65
C GLY A 104 0.15 -12.00 3.84
N ILE A 105 0.35 -10.69 4.04
CA ILE A 105 1.07 -10.16 5.21
C ILE A 105 0.34 -10.52 6.50
N LEU A 106 -0.98 -10.26 6.59
CA LEU A 106 -1.75 -10.53 7.81
C LEU A 106 -1.80 -12.02 8.17
N GLU A 107 -2.05 -12.89 7.19
CA GLU A 107 -2.09 -14.34 7.42
C GLU A 107 -0.71 -14.90 7.77
N ARG A 108 0.36 -14.36 7.19
CA ARG A 108 1.73 -14.73 7.55
C ARG A 108 2.03 -14.43 9.01
N ILE A 109 1.83 -13.18 9.45
CA ILE A 109 2.10 -12.79 10.84
C ILE A 109 1.26 -13.61 11.81
N LYS A 110 -0.01 -13.85 11.47
CA LYS A 110 -0.92 -14.68 12.26
C LYS A 110 -0.41 -16.13 12.37
N SER A 111 0.09 -16.71 11.28
CA SER A 111 0.62 -18.08 11.28
C SER A 111 1.96 -18.19 12.02
N GLU A 112 2.78 -17.16 11.98
CA GLU A 112 4.04 -17.08 12.73
C GLU A 112 3.80 -16.88 14.24
N GLY A 113 2.69 -16.23 14.62
CA GLY A 113 2.28 -16.00 16.00
C GLY A 113 3.34 -15.24 16.80
N GLU A 114 3.66 -15.72 18.01
CA GLU A 114 4.68 -15.11 18.89
C GLU A 114 6.12 -15.23 18.34
N LYS A 115 6.33 -16.08 17.33
CA LYS A 115 7.64 -16.29 16.68
C LYS A 115 7.81 -15.38 15.45
N SER A 116 6.84 -14.52 15.17
CA SER A 116 6.95 -13.59 14.04
C SER A 116 8.19 -12.73 14.18
N GLN A 117 8.91 -12.58 13.06
CA GLN A 117 10.09 -11.74 13.00
C GLN A 117 9.76 -10.30 12.56
N ALA A 118 8.50 -9.97 12.36
CA ALA A 118 8.08 -8.64 11.97
C ALA A 118 8.39 -7.62 13.07
N ASP A 119 9.08 -6.54 12.70
CA ASP A 119 9.27 -5.36 13.55
C ASP A 119 8.24 -4.29 13.22
N VAL A 120 8.01 -4.04 11.93
CA VAL A 120 7.03 -3.08 11.43
C VAL A 120 6.14 -3.73 10.39
N ILE A 121 4.85 -3.41 10.47
CA ILE A 121 3.84 -3.82 9.50
C ILE A 121 3.36 -2.57 8.77
N LEU A 122 3.52 -2.53 7.42
CA LEU A 122 2.98 -1.49 6.54
C LEU A 122 1.85 -2.05 5.67
N LEU A 123 0.69 -1.41 5.72
CA LEU A 123 -0.51 -1.81 4.98
C LEU A 123 -1.06 -0.65 4.14
N VAL A 124 -1.80 -1.00 3.11
CA VAL A 124 -2.42 -0.04 2.19
C VAL A 124 -3.93 -0.08 2.37
N ASP A 125 -4.47 0.88 3.07
CA ASP A 125 -5.88 1.08 3.39
C ASP A 125 -6.18 1.03 4.90
N ALA A 126 -6.93 2.01 5.37
CA ALA A 126 -7.34 2.14 6.77
C ALA A 126 -8.05 0.89 7.32
N ALA A 127 -8.80 0.22 6.47
CA ALA A 127 -9.51 -0.99 6.84
C ALA A 127 -8.59 -2.17 7.14
N ARG A 128 -7.49 -2.28 6.42
CA ARG A 128 -6.47 -3.30 6.66
C ARG A 128 -5.73 -3.04 7.96
N LEU A 129 -5.42 -1.78 8.23
CA LEU A 129 -4.84 -1.35 9.50
C LEU A 129 -5.77 -1.66 10.68
N TRP A 130 -7.06 -1.32 10.55
CA TRP A 130 -8.04 -1.64 11.57
C TRP A 130 -8.20 -3.16 11.76
N ARG A 131 -8.24 -3.94 10.68
CA ARG A 131 -8.26 -5.41 10.74
C ARG A 131 -7.04 -5.96 11.48
N ALA A 132 -5.84 -5.48 11.16
CA ALA A 132 -4.62 -5.88 11.87
C ALA A 132 -4.69 -5.55 13.37
N GLN A 133 -5.24 -4.38 13.72
CA GLN A 133 -5.49 -4.02 15.13
C GLN A 133 -6.47 -4.97 15.81
N THR A 134 -7.60 -5.31 15.17
CA THR A 134 -8.59 -6.25 15.74
C THR A 134 -8.06 -7.67 15.89
N LEU A 135 -7.08 -8.05 15.08
CA LEU A 135 -6.33 -9.30 15.21
C LEU A 135 -5.18 -9.22 16.22
N ASN A 136 -5.03 -8.08 16.93
CA ASN A 136 -3.99 -7.84 17.92
C ASN A 136 -2.56 -7.98 17.38
N LEU A 137 -2.34 -7.59 16.11
CA LEU A 137 -1.04 -7.69 15.45
C LEU A 137 -0.12 -6.49 15.70
N PHE A 138 -0.64 -5.38 16.23
CA PHE A 138 0.14 -4.19 16.57
C PHE A 138 0.42 -4.09 18.07
N ALA A 139 1.61 -3.61 18.40
CA ALA A 139 1.92 -3.04 19.71
C ALA A 139 1.59 -1.53 19.68
N ALA A 140 0.93 -1.04 20.71
CA ALA A 140 0.68 0.39 20.84
C ALA A 140 1.99 1.14 21.13
N VAL A 141 2.19 2.30 20.52
CA VAL A 141 3.40 3.11 20.58
C VAL A 141 3.09 4.46 21.20
N LYS A 142 3.88 4.86 22.22
CA LYS A 142 3.88 6.22 22.78
C LYS A 142 5.02 7.00 22.14
N SER A 143 4.71 7.89 21.20
CA SER A 143 5.69 8.80 20.60
C SER A 143 5.07 10.20 20.46
N LYS A 144 5.57 11.12 21.26
CA LYS A 144 5.19 12.54 21.14
C LYS A 144 5.46 13.09 19.74
N TYR A 145 6.53 12.61 19.09
CA TYR A 145 6.90 13.02 17.74
C TYR A 145 5.80 12.61 16.73
N LEU A 146 5.41 11.33 16.71
CA LEU A 146 4.35 10.84 15.82
C LEU A 146 3.00 11.51 16.10
N GLU A 147 2.65 11.65 17.39
CA GLU A 147 1.37 12.22 17.82
C GLU A 147 1.22 13.69 17.47
N GLN A 148 2.32 14.47 17.49
CA GLN A 148 2.33 15.88 17.12
C GLN A 148 2.32 16.09 15.60
N ARG A 149 2.93 15.18 14.84
CA ARG A 149 3.08 15.31 13.40
C ARG A 149 1.91 14.74 12.61
N ILE A 150 1.31 13.66 13.09
CA ILE A 150 0.23 12.96 12.38
C ILE A 150 -1.11 13.32 13.00
N PRO A 151 -2.04 13.96 12.23
CA PRO A 151 -3.36 14.34 12.71
C PRO A 151 -4.15 13.16 13.28
N LYS A 152 -4.97 13.41 14.33
CA LYS A 152 -5.75 12.38 15.00
C LYS A 152 -6.68 11.59 14.09
N ASN A 153 -7.26 12.24 13.08
CA ASN A 153 -8.14 11.59 12.11
C ASN A 153 -7.40 10.69 11.11
N LEU A 154 -6.06 10.71 11.08
CA LEU A 154 -5.21 9.89 10.18
C LEU A 154 -4.44 8.79 10.91
N ARG A 155 -4.83 8.44 12.13
CA ARG A 155 -4.22 7.36 12.93
C ARG A 155 -5.27 6.60 13.71
N ALA A 156 -4.88 5.49 14.35
CA ALA A 156 -5.75 4.79 15.29
C ALA A 156 -6.17 5.71 16.44
N ALA A 157 -7.27 5.35 17.10
CA ALA A 157 -7.64 5.99 18.35
C ALA A 157 -6.56 5.79 19.41
N ASP A 158 -6.38 6.81 20.26
CA ASP A 158 -5.43 6.73 21.38
C ASP A 158 -5.94 5.65 22.36
N GLU A 159 -5.07 4.71 22.72
CA GLU A 159 -5.30 3.68 23.73
C GLU A 159 -4.47 4.00 24.99
N ALA A 160 -4.72 3.31 26.10
CA ALA A 160 -3.95 3.51 27.34
C ALA A 160 -2.45 3.26 27.14
N GLU A 161 -2.10 2.30 26.31
CA GLU A 161 -0.71 1.90 26.00
C GLU A 161 -0.07 2.74 24.87
N GLY A 162 -0.83 3.60 24.19
CA GLY A 162 -0.36 4.43 23.07
C GLY A 162 -1.23 4.31 21.82
N VAL A 163 -0.65 4.51 20.65
CA VAL A 163 -1.35 4.44 19.34
C VAL A 163 -0.90 3.20 18.59
N PRO A 164 -1.81 2.30 18.20
CA PRO A 164 -1.45 1.05 17.53
C PRO A 164 -0.86 1.23 16.12
N TRP A 165 -1.36 2.20 15.33
CA TRP A 165 -0.89 2.46 13.97
C TRP A 165 -1.10 3.91 13.56
N PHE A 166 -0.32 4.35 12.57
CA PHE A 166 -0.30 5.70 12.03
C PHE A 166 -0.44 5.67 10.51
N GLY A 167 -1.10 6.68 9.94
CA GLY A 167 -1.04 6.96 8.51
C GLY A 167 0.26 7.66 8.15
N TYR A 168 0.81 7.35 6.97
CA TYR A 168 2.04 7.98 6.48
C TYR A 168 1.88 8.68 5.14
N SER A 169 0.85 8.34 4.38
CA SER A 169 0.46 9.06 3.18
C SER A 169 -1.05 9.01 3.00
N THR A 170 -1.61 9.99 2.26
CA THR A 170 -3.03 10.03 1.94
C THR A 170 -3.27 10.02 0.44
N ARG A 171 -4.41 9.47 0.04
CA ARG A 171 -4.99 9.54 -1.31
C ARG A 171 -6.48 9.78 -1.19
N ALA A 172 -7.06 10.38 -2.23
CA ALA A 172 -8.49 10.63 -2.28
C ALA A 172 -9.18 9.74 -3.33
N ARG A 173 -10.44 9.41 -3.08
CA ARG A 173 -11.31 8.73 -4.02
C ARG A 173 -12.05 9.76 -4.86
N VAL A 174 -11.63 9.96 -6.08
CA VAL A 174 -12.10 11.05 -6.95
C VAL A 174 -12.99 10.54 -8.07
N ILE A 175 -13.64 11.46 -8.76
CA ILE A 175 -14.48 11.17 -9.92
C ILE A 175 -13.75 11.63 -11.18
N VAL A 176 -13.67 10.74 -12.18
CA VAL A 176 -13.25 11.06 -13.54
C VAL A 176 -14.44 10.89 -14.48
N TYR A 177 -14.58 11.76 -15.49
CA TYR A 177 -15.70 11.78 -16.40
C TYR A 177 -15.27 12.06 -17.84
N ASN A 178 -16.02 11.59 -18.79
CA ASN A 178 -15.81 11.86 -20.21
C ASN A 178 -16.30 13.26 -20.55
N LYS A 179 -15.39 14.17 -20.97
CA LYS A 179 -15.68 15.58 -21.23
C LYS A 179 -16.70 15.82 -22.35
N SER A 180 -16.84 14.86 -23.29
CA SER A 180 -17.75 15.01 -24.44
C SER A 180 -19.18 14.59 -24.14
N THR A 181 -19.40 13.74 -23.10
CA THR A 181 -20.71 13.10 -22.84
C THR A 181 -21.29 13.40 -21.47
N VAL A 182 -20.50 13.93 -20.54
CA VAL A 182 -20.91 14.19 -19.15
C VAL A 182 -20.50 15.60 -18.74
N LYS A 183 -21.41 16.36 -18.15
CA LYS A 183 -21.09 17.67 -17.57
C LYS A 183 -20.52 17.47 -16.16
N LYS A 184 -19.52 18.28 -15.81
CA LYS A 184 -18.91 18.25 -14.47
C LYS A 184 -19.94 18.42 -13.35
N SER A 185 -20.92 19.31 -13.54
CA SER A 185 -21.99 19.57 -12.58
C SER A 185 -22.88 18.37 -12.26
N ASP A 186 -22.94 17.38 -13.16
CA ASP A 186 -23.80 16.22 -13.00
C ASP A 186 -23.14 15.10 -12.18
N VAL A 187 -21.82 15.24 -11.88
CA VAL A 187 -20.99 14.23 -11.23
C VAL A 187 -20.04 14.82 -10.20
N ASP A 188 -20.30 16.02 -9.65
CA ASP A 188 -19.41 16.71 -8.72
C ASP A 188 -19.58 16.30 -7.25
N THR A 189 -20.46 15.33 -6.97
CA THR A 189 -20.59 14.67 -5.65
C THR A 189 -20.78 13.17 -5.82
N TYR A 190 -20.51 12.40 -4.75
CA TYR A 190 -20.79 10.95 -4.76
C TYR A 190 -22.28 10.66 -4.90
N GLU A 191 -23.11 11.50 -4.29
CA GLU A 191 -24.57 11.37 -4.31
C GLU A 191 -25.10 11.49 -5.76
N LYS A 192 -24.56 12.42 -6.55
CA LYS A 192 -24.97 12.61 -7.94
C LYS A 192 -24.68 11.41 -8.84
N LEU A 193 -23.71 10.57 -8.51
CA LEU A 193 -23.48 9.31 -9.27
C LEU A 193 -24.69 8.37 -9.21
N ALA A 194 -25.49 8.47 -8.16
CA ALA A 194 -26.72 7.71 -7.97
C ALA A 194 -27.96 8.33 -8.67
N ASN A 195 -27.84 9.52 -9.26
CA ASN A 195 -28.95 10.17 -9.95
C ASN A 195 -29.32 9.41 -11.23
N PRO A 196 -30.62 9.38 -11.61
CA PRO A 196 -31.09 8.69 -12.83
C PRO A 196 -30.44 9.16 -14.13
N GLU A 197 -29.96 10.41 -14.19
CA GLU A 197 -29.26 10.98 -15.35
C GLU A 197 -27.94 10.25 -15.66
N ASN A 198 -27.39 9.53 -14.66
CA ASN A 198 -26.17 8.74 -14.79
C ASN A 198 -26.44 7.26 -15.11
N LYS A 199 -27.69 6.89 -15.44
CA LYS A 199 -28.05 5.52 -15.81
C LYS A 199 -27.23 5.01 -17.01
N GLY A 200 -26.60 3.84 -16.82
CA GLY A 200 -25.75 3.23 -17.84
C GLY A 200 -24.43 3.96 -18.08
N LYS A 201 -23.99 4.85 -17.17
CA LYS A 201 -22.77 5.62 -17.36
C LYS A 201 -21.68 5.32 -16.31
N VAL A 202 -22.01 4.71 -15.18
CA VAL A 202 -21.09 4.57 -14.05
C VAL A 202 -20.25 3.30 -14.18
N CYS A 203 -18.93 3.45 -14.01
CA CYS A 203 -18.00 2.33 -13.88
C CYS A 203 -17.22 2.40 -12.57
N THR A 204 -17.00 1.22 -11.99
CA THR A 204 -16.28 1.09 -10.72
C THR A 204 -15.48 -0.20 -10.65
N ARG A 205 -14.64 -0.30 -9.63
CA ARG A 205 -14.06 -1.57 -9.19
C ARG A 205 -15.12 -2.44 -8.50
N SER A 206 -14.78 -3.71 -8.25
CA SER A 206 -15.61 -4.62 -7.46
C SER A 206 -16.02 -4.01 -6.11
N GLY A 207 -17.23 -4.32 -5.67
CA GLY A 207 -17.76 -3.95 -4.35
C GLY A 207 -16.97 -4.57 -3.19
N SER A 208 -16.31 -5.72 -3.40
CA SER A 208 -15.43 -6.36 -2.41
C SER A 208 -14.03 -5.73 -2.34
N HIS A 209 -13.70 -4.81 -3.28
CA HIS A 209 -12.39 -4.19 -3.28
C HIS A 209 -12.23 -3.18 -2.12
N PRO A 210 -11.11 -3.17 -1.38
CA PRO A 210 -10.89 -2.28 -0.24
C PRO A 210 -11.25 -0.81 -0.50
N TYR A 211 -10.96 -0.26 -1.69
CA TYR A 211 -11.25 1.15 -1.99
C TYR A 211 -12.75 1.45 -2.08
N MET A 212 -13.56 0.49 -2.52
CA MET A 212 -15.02 0.65 -2.50
C MET A 212 -15.58 0.45 -1.09
N LEU A 213 -15.08 -0.55 -0.38
CA LEU A 213 -15.45 -0.79 1.02
C LEU A 213 -15.15 0.40 1.91
N SER A 214 -14.00 1.05 1.72
CA SER A 214 -13.61 2.23 2.49
C SER A 214 -14.48 3.44 2.16
N LEU A 215 -14.77 3.70 0.88
CA LEU A 215 -15.71 4.76 0.51
C LEU A 215 -17.10 4.52 1.13
N VAL A 216 -17.63 3.29 1.00
CA VAL A 216 -18.95 2.95 1.56
C VAL A 216 -18.93 3.00 3.09
N GLY A 217 -17.83 2.58 3.73
CA GLY A 217 -17.63 2.72 5.18
C GLY A 217 -17.64 4.18 5.65
N ALA A 218 -17.06 5.09 4.85
CA ALA A 218 -17.11 6.53 5.11
C ALA A 218 -18.52 7.10 4.93
N LEU A 219 -19.24 6.68 3.88
CA LEU A 219 -20.64 7.09 3.66
C LEU A 219 -21.56 6.60 4.79
N ILE A 220 -21.36 5.37 5.27
CA ILE A 220 -22.12 4.85 6.43
C ILE A 220 -21.88 5.72 7.68
N GLU A 221 -20.63 6.11 7.93
CA GLU A 221 -20.29 6.97 9.07
C GLU A 221 -20.89 8.36 8.95
N ARG A 222 -20.87 8.93 7.76
CA ARG A 222 -21.33 10.31 7.50
C ARG A 222 -22.85 10.40 7.40
N ASP A 223 -23.47 9.50 6.62
CA ASP A 223 -24.86 9.64 6.17
C ASP A 223 -25.80 8.59 6.81
N GLY A 224 -25.22 7.58 7.47
CA GLY A 224 -25.95 6.45 8.02
C GLY A 224 -26.20 5.32 7.03
N LEU A 225 -26.56 4.15 7.61
CA LEU A 225 -26.68 2.89 6.86
C LEU A 225 -27.78 2.94 5.77
N LEU A 226 -28.97 3.46 6.11
CA LEU A 226 -30.13 3.48 5.20
C LEU A 226 -29.91 4.39 3.99
N ALA A 227 -29.34 5.57 4.21
CA ALA A 227 -29.03 6.50 3.11
C ALA A 227 -27.97 5.90 2.19
N THR A 228 -26.91 5.28 2.76
CA THR A 228 -25.86 4.61 1.99
C THR A 228 -26.38 3.40 1.22
N GLU A 229 -27.32 2.63 1.79
CA GLU A 229 -27.96 1.52 1.08
C GLU A 229 -28.74 2.01 -0.14
N SER A 230 -29.53 3.08 0.02
CA SER A 230 -30.29 3.69 -1.07
C SER A 230 -29.36 4.20 -2.18
N TRP A 231 -28.26 4.86 -1.82
CA TRP A 231 -27.23 5.30 -2.72
C TRP A 231 -26.59 4.11 -3.48
N ALA A 232 -26.21 3.05 -2.78
CA ALA A 232 -25.58 1.88 -3.39
C ALA A 232 -26.51 1.15 -4.36
N LYS A 233 -27.81 1.01 -4.06
CA LYS A 233 -28.82 0.49 -4.97
C LYS A 233 -28.91 1.30 -6.26
N ALA A 234 -28.95 2.62 -6.15
CA ALA A 234 -29.01 3.52 -7.31
C ALA A 234 -27.68 3.49 -8.11
N MET A 235 -26.54 3.38 -7.44
CA MET A 235 -25.24 3.17 -8.10
C MET A 235 -25.23 1.89 -8.95
N VAL A 236 -25.73 0.78 -8.43
CA VAL A 236 -25.85 -0.50 -9.18
C VAL A 236 -26.75 -0.32 -10.40
N ALA A 237 -27.88 0.37 -10.25
CA ALA A 237 -28.80 0.65 -11.36
C ALA A 237 -28.21 1.55 -12.45
N ASN A 238 -27.22 2.38 -12.09
CA ASN A 238 -26.55 3.33 -12.99
C ASN A 238 -25.28 2.76 -13.65
N MET A 239 -24.88 1.54 -13.34
CA MET A 239 -23.67 0.94 -13.90
C MET A 239 -23.79 0.72 -15.41
N ALA A 240 -22.75 1.11 -16.15
CA ALA A 240 -22.60 0.84 -17.59
C ALA A 240 -22.30 -0.64 -17.84
N ARG A 241 -21.64 -1.29 -16.90
CA ARG A 241 -21.25 -2.69 -16.92
C ARG A 241 -21.04 -3.24 -15.50
N SER A 242 -20.96 -4.55 -15.37
CA SER A 242 -20.54 -5.17 -14.11
C SER A 242 -19.18 -4.62 -13.67
N PRO A 243 -18.96 -4.36 -12.37
CA PRO A 243 -17.68 -3.91 -11.82
C PRO A 243 -16.54 -4.86 -12.20
N ARG A 244 -15.44 -4.31 -12.69
CA ARG A 244 -14.25 -5.09 -13.09
C ARG A 244 -13.03 -4.20 -13.26
N GLY A 245 -11.85 -4.81 -13.20
CA GLY A 245 -10.58 -4.14 -13.44
C GLY A 245 -10.13 -3.21 -12.32
N GLY A 246 -8.97 -2.60 -12.52
CA GLY A 246 -8.36 -1.65 -11.59
C GLY A 246 -8.77 -0.20 -11.89
N ASP A 247 -8.25 0.75 -11.10
CA ASP A 247 -8.55 2.18 -11.28
C ASP A 247 -8.02 2.72 -12.63
N THR A 248 -6.89 2.21 -13.11
CA THR A 248 -6.38 2.53 -14.46
C THR A 248 -7.36 2.10 -15.54
N ASP A 249 -7.99 0.92 -15.38
CA ASP A 249 -8.98 0.41 -16.34
C ASP A 249 -10.26 1.27 -16.33
N GLN A 250 -10.66 1.76 -15.15
CA GLN A 250 -11.78 2.69 -15.04
C GLN A 250 -11.48 4.00 -15.79
N ILE A 251 -10.28 4.58 -15.63
CA ILE A 251 -9.86 5.79 -16.33
C ILE A 251 -9.89 5.57 -17.85
N LYS A 252 -9.33 4.47 -18.34
CA LYS A 252 -9.32 4.12 -19.77
C LYS A 252 -10.74 3.87 -20.32
N ALA A 253 -11.61 3.20 -19.55
CA ALA A 253 -12.99 2.96 -19.93
C ALA A 253 -13.80 4.26 -20.10
N VAL A 254 -13.56 5.26 -19.25
CA VAL A 254 -14.16 6.60 -19.41
C VAL A 254 -13.62 7.29 -20.67
N ALA A 255 -12.32 7.22 -20.93
CA ALA A 255 -11.70 7.84 -22.11
C ALA A 255 -12.14 7.19 -23.43
N SER A 256 -12.41 5.89 -23.44
CA SER A 256 -12.92 5.17 -24.61
C SER A 256 -14.42 5.39 -24.88
N GLY A 257 -15.16 5.91 -23.89
CA GLY A 257 -16.61 6.07 -23.96
C GLY A 257 -17.41 4.82 -23.56
N GLU A 258 -16.75 3.73 -23.09
CA GLU A 258 -17.42 2.58 -22.47
C GLU A 258 -18.20 3.02 -21.22
N CYS A 259 -17.66 3.99 -20.50
CA CYS A 259 -18.28 4.60 -19.33
C CYS A 259 -18.33 6.12 -19.49
N GLY A 260 -19.37 6.75 -18.96
CA GLY A 260 -19.43 8.22 -18.87
C GLY A 260 -18.64 8.77 -17.68
N VAL A 261 -18.61 8.03 -16.57
CA VAL A 261 -18.04 8.45 -15.30
C VAL A 261 -17.49 7.26 -14.53
N ALA A 262 -16.42 7.47 -13.74
CA ALA A 262 -15.88 6.44 -12.89
C ALA A 262 -15.25 6.99 -11.60
N LEU A 263 -15.14 6.11 -10.60
CA LEU A 263 -14.41 6.33 -9.36
C LEU A 263 -12.98 5.81 -9.49
N THR A 264 -12.00 6.63 -9.10
CA THR A 264 -10.57 6.26 -9.10
C THR A 264 -9.84 6.90 -7.91
N ASN A 265 -8.72 6.33 -7.50
CA ASN A 265 -7.83 7.01 -6.57
C ASN A 265 -6.93 8.00 -7.31
N THR A 266 -6.64 9.12 -6.65
CA THR A 266 -5.89 10.24 -7.21
C THR A 266 -4.55 9.87 -7.82
N TYR A 267 -3.78 9.00 -7.18
CA TYR A 267 -2.42 8.68 -7.63
C TYR A 267 -2.39 7.92 -8.99
N TYR A 268 -3.46 7.18 -9.36
CA TYR A 268 -3.55 6.58 -10.70
C TYR A 268 -3.70 7.66 -11.77
N PHE A 269 -4.58 8.64 -11.52
CA PHE A 269 -4.77 9.76 -12.43
C PHE A 269 -3.50 10.63 -12.53
N ALA A 270 -2.90 10.98 -11.40
CA ALA A 270 -1.66 11.75 -11.34
C ALA A 270 -0.49 11.04 -12.07
N ARG A 271 -0.38 9.72 -11.94
CA ARG A 271 0.62 8.92 -12.66
C ARG A 271 0.43 9.00 -14.17
N MET A 272 -0.82 8.90 -14.64
CA MET A 272 -1.11 9.04 -16.08
C MET A 272 -0.85 10.46 -16.59
N MET A 273 -1.08 11.50 -15.78
CA MET A 273 -0.74 12.89 -16.13
C MET A 273 0.77 13.11 -16.33
N GLN A 274 1.60 12.35 -15.64
CA GLN A 274 3.07 12.42 -15.73
C GLN A 274 3.66 11.46 -16.79
N SER A 275 2.81 10.62 -17.40
CA SER A 275 3.25 9.62 -18.36
C SER A 275 3.59 10.28 -19.72
N ASN A 276 4.71 9.83 -20.31
CA ASN A 276 5.10 10.20 -21.66
C ASN A 276 4.56 9.21 -22.73
N LYS A 277 3.75 8.23 -22.32
CA LYS A 277 3.15 7.25 -23.24
C LYS A 277 2.04 7.90 -24.05
N PRO A 278 2.01 7.78 -25.39
CA PRO A 278 0.98 8.39 -26.22
C PRO A 278 -0.44 8.01 -25.81
N ASP A 279 -0.66 6.75 -25.41
CA ASP A 279 -1.97 6.26 -24.96
C ASP A 279 -2.45 6.94 -23.68
N ASP A 280 -1.56 7.19 -22.71
CA ASP A 280 -1.90 7.86 -21.48
C ASP A 280 -2.21 9.34 -21.73
N ILE A 281 -1.42 10.01 -22.58
CA ILE A 281 -1.65 11.39 -23.01
C ILE A 281 -3.02 11.52 -23.69
N ASN A 282 -3.32 10.63 -24.63
CA ASN A 282 -4.62 10.59 -25.33
C ASN A 282 -5.77 10.31 -24.33
N THR A 283 -5.58 9.42 -23.37
CA THR A 283 -6.56 9.12 -22.31
C THR A 283 -6.86 10.37 -21.48
N ILE A 284 -5.83 11.02 -20.93
CA ILE A 284 -5.99 12.21 -20.07
C ILE A 284 -6.63 13.38 -20.83
N SER A 285 -6.36 13.55 -22.14
CA SER A 285 -6.95 14.62 -22.94
C SER A 285 -8.48 14.57 -23.01
N LYS A 286 -9.07 13.38 -22.98
CA LYS A 286 -10.52 13.10 -23.13
C LYS A 286 -11.31 13.18 -21.83
N ILE A 287 -10.66 13.08 -20.68
CA ILE A 287 -11.34 12.97 -19.40
C ILE A 287 -11.21 14.22 -18.56
N GLY A 288 -12.23 14.50 -17.76
CA GLY A 288 -12.24 15.51 -16.73
C GLY A 288 -12.04 14.90 -15.35
N PHE A 289 -11.61 15.71 -14.40
CA PHE A 289 -11.35 15.36 -13.02
C PHE A 289 -12.22 16.21 -12.09
N VAL A 290 -12.72 15.59 -11.03
CA VAL A 290 -13.54 16.25 -10.01
C VAL A 290 -13.06 15.85 -8.63
N TRP A 291 -12.86 16.84 -7.77
CA TRP A 291 -12.89 16.67 -6.31
C TRP A 291 -14.34 16.61 -5.88
N PRO A 292 -14.89 15.43 -5.48
CA PRO A 292 -16.30 15.37 -5.10
C PRO A 292 -16.57 16.07 -3.77
N ASN A 293 -17.82 16.49 -3.57
CA ASN A 293 -18.37 17.02 -2.32
C ASN A 293 -17.67 18.27 -1.75
N GLN A 294 -17.02 19.11 -2.59
CA GLN A 294 -16.29 20.29 -2.10
C GLN A 294 -17.19 21.35 -1.46
N GLY A 295 -18.46 21.40 -1.84
CA GLY A 295 -19.46 22.29 -1.24
C GLY A 295 -20.21 21.70 -0.04
N SER A 296 -19.87 20.48 0.40
CA SER A 296 -20.59 19.75 1.46
C SER A 296 -19.62 19.05 2.43
N GLY A 297 -19.51 17.72 2.35
CA GLY A 297 -18.72 16.94 3.31
C GLY A 297 -17.22 16.83 3.04
N GLY A 298 -16.76 17.22 1.85
CA GLY A 298 -15.39 16.99 1.40
C GLY A 298 -15.20 15.63 0.71
N VAL A 299 -14.06 15.46 0.06
CA VAL A 299 -13.71 14.23 -0.64
C VAL A 299 -13.27 13.14 0.34
N HIS A 300 -13.71 11.91 0.10
CA HIS A 300 -13.22 10.73 0.83
C HIS A 300 -11.71 10.58 0.66
N ILE A 301 -11.00 10.48 1.78
CA ILE A 301 -9.56 10.20 1.84
C ILE A 301 -9.29 8.87 2.52
N ASN A 302 -8.21 8.22 2.11
CA ASN A 302 -7.71 7.01 2.73
C ASN A 302 -6.19 7.09 2.88
N ILE A 303 -5.59 6.15 3.61
CA ILE A 303 -4.18 6.19 3.98
C ILE A 303 -3.43 4.93 3.54
N SER A 304 -2.11 5.07 3.35
CA SER A 304 -1.17 4.01 3.61
C SER A 304 -0.58 4.26 4.99
N GLY A 305 -0.45 3.22 5.79
CA GLY A 305 -0.02 3.37 7.17
C GLY A 305 0.63 2.12 7.72
N GLY A 306 1.00 2.16 9.00
CA GLY A 306 1.60 1.03 9.67
C GLY A 306 1.84 1.28 11.14
N GLY A 307 2.35 0.26 11.80
CA GLY A 307 2.67 0.28 13.23
C GLY A 307 3.73 -0.75 13.58
N MET A 308 4.15 -0.71 14.83
CA MET A 308 5.05 -1.70 15.40
C MET A 308 4.32 -3.04 15.51
N ALA A 309 4.96 -4.13 15.09
CA ALA A 309 4.38 -5.47 15.27
C ALA A 309 4.29 -5.82 16.75
N ARG A 310 3.27 -6.62 17.15
CA ARG A 310 3.00 -6.99 18.55
C ARG A 310 4.24 -7.58 19.24
N ASN A 311 4.95 -8.44 18.55
CA ASN A 311 6.11 -9.18 19.09
C ASN A 311 7.42 -8.76 18.41
N ALA A 312 7.54 -7.48 18.05
CA ALA A 312 8.71 -6.95 17.35
C ALA A 312 10.02 -7.32 18.06
N PRO A 313 10.93 -8.08 17.40
CA PRO A 313 12.22 -8.41 18.00
C PRO A 313 13.15 -7.18 18.15
N HIS A 314 12.98 -6.14 17.32
CA HIS A 314 13.78 -4.92 17.36
C HIS A 314 12.90 -3.67 17.59
N PRO A 315 12.25 -3.50 18.76
CA PRO A 315 11.25 -2.45 18.98
C PRO A 315 11.83 -1.03 18.94
N LYS A 316 13.12 -0.85 19.25
CA LYS A 316 13.79 0.47 19.16
C LYS A 316 13.98 0.89 17.71
N GLU A 317 14.44 -0.01 16.86
CA GLU A 317 14.62 0.18 15.42
C GLU A 317 13.27 0.38 14.73
N ALA A 318 12.24 -0.36 15.16
CA ALA A 318 10.86 -0.18 14.70
C ALA A 318 10.35 1.24 15.01
N LEU A 319 10.51 1.73 16.22
CA LEU A 319 10.10 3.09 16.59
C LEU A 319 10.85 4.15 15.76
N LEU A 320 12.17 4.02 15.61
CA LEU A 320 12.97 4.93 14.78
C LEU A 320 12.48 4.97 13.33
N PHE A 321 12.11 3.81 12.78
CA PHE A 321 11.59 3.74 11.40
C PHE A 321 10.21 4.39 11.29
N LEU A 322 9.30 4.15 12.23
CA LEU A 322 7.99 4.79 12.26
C LEU A 322 8.11 6.31 12.36
N GLU A 323 9.01 6.81 13.22
CA GLU A 323 9.28 8.25 13.35
C GLU A 323 9.93 8.82 12.08
N TYR A 324 10.85 8.08 11.45
CA TYR A 324 11.43 8.46 10.18
C TYR A 324 10.36 8.62 9.09
N LEU A 325 9.38 7.70 8.99
CA LEU A 325 8.30 7.81 8.02
C LEU A 325 7.45 9.09 8.17
N ALA A 326 7.41 9.67 9.37
CA ALA A 326 6.77 10.95 9.64
C ALA A 326 7.72 12.15 9.51
N SER A 327 8.99 11.98 9.16
CA SER A 327 9.95 13.08 8.93
C SER A 327 9.61 13.85 7.64
N ASP A 328 10.06 15.10 7.54
CA ASP A 328 9.81 15.92 6.36
C ASP A 328 10.38 15.26 5.11
N SER A 329 11.62 14.73 5.16
CA SER A 329 12.24 14.07 4.01
C SER A 329 11.48 12.83 3.55
N ALA A 330 10.98 12.01 4.45
CA ALA A 330 10.18 10.84 4.10
C ALA A 330 8.82 11.23 3.51
N GLN A 331 8.19 12.25 4.07
CA GLN A 331 6.89 12.75 3.61
C GLN A 331 6.98 13.45 2.24
N GLU A 332 8.03 14.22 1.98
CA GLU A 332 8.33 14.77 0.65
C GLU A 332 8.56 13.66 -0.37
N TYR A 333 9.27 12.62 0.03
CA TYR A 333 9.52 11.46 -0.79
C TYR A 333 8.23 10.73 -1.19
N LEU A 334 7.34 10.47 -0.23
CA LEU A 334 6.05 9.83 -0.49
C LEU A 334 5.19 10.67 -1.45
N ALA A 335 5.22 12.00 -1.32
CA ALA A 335 4.50 12.89 -2.22
C ALA A 335 5.08 12.89 -3.64
N ASN A 336 6.39 12.98 -3.77
CA ASN A 336 7.05 13.12 -5.08
C ASN A 336 7.18 11.77 -5.81
N GLY A 337 7.49 10.68 -5.10
CA GLY A 337 7.68 9.35 -5.67
C GLY A 337 6.36 8.62 -5.97
N ASN A 338 5.38 8.71 -5.08
CA ASN A 338 4.17 7.88 -5.14
C ASN A 338 2.90 8.64 -5.56
N ASN A 339 2.97 9.95 -5.79
CA ASN A 339 1.80 10.79 -6.08
C ASN A 339 0.72 10.73 -4.97
N GLU A 340 1.14 10.59 -3.72
CA GLU A 340 0.28 10.60 -2.54
C GLU A 340 0.52 11.89 -1.73
N TRP A 341 -0.49 12.41 -1.05
CA TRP A 341 -0.30 13.58 -0.19
C TRP A 341 0.35 13.20 1.14
N PRO A 342 1.25 14.06 1.67
CA PRO A 342 1.81 13.85 3.00
C PRO A 342 0.72 13.93 4.07
N VAL A 343 0.89 13.19 5.16
CA VAL A 343 0.03 13.28 6.34
C VAL A 343 0.47 14.41 7.27
N VAL A 344 1.71 14.86 7.15
CA VAL A 344 2.27 15.95 7.94
C VAL A 344 1.92 17.28 7.30
N PRO A 345 1.08 18.13 7.94
CA PRO A 345 0.51 19.31 7.29
C PRO A 345 1.54 20.38 6.91
N SER A 346 2.70 20.42 7.58
CA SER A 346 3.78 21.40 7.30
C SER A 346 4.59 21.06 6.04
N VAL A 347 4.51 19.83 5.54
CA VAL A 347 5.29 19.38 4.39
C VAL A 347 4.67 19.89 3.08
N LYS A 348 5.48 20.57 2.28
CA LYS A 348 5.06 21.11 1.00
C LYS A 348 5.07 20.04 -0.09
N VAL A 349 4.01 20.02 -0.87
CA VAL A 349 3.90 19.15 -2.04
C VAL A 349 4.55 19.85 -3.24
N GLU A 350 5.66 19.31 -3.75
CA GLU A 350 6.36 19.82 -4.92
C GLU A 350 6.04 19.03 -6.21
N ASN A 351 5.33 17.91 -6.09
CA ASN A 351 4.93 17.05 -7.21
C ASN A 351 4.06 17.83 -8.22
N PRO A 352 4.48 17.96 -9.50
CA PRO A 352 3.76 18.76 -10.50
C PRO A 352 2.34 18.26 -10.76
N ALA A 353 2.11 16.94 -10.78
CA ALA A 353 0.77 16.40 -11.00
C ALA A 353 -0.16 16.68 -9.82
N LEU A 354 0.32 16.53 -8.59
CA LEU A 354 -0.48 16.87 -7.40
C LEU A 354 -0.78 18.36 -7.34
N LYS A 355 0.18 19.23 -7.68
CA LYS A 355 -0.03 20.69 -7.80
C LYS A 355 -1.09 21.03 -8.86
N ALA A 356 -1.05 20.35 -10.01
CA ALA A 356 -2.01 20.55 -11.10
C ALA A 356 -3.43 20.11 -10.73
N LEU A 357 -3.60 19.15 -9.82
CA LEU A 357 -4.91 18.76 -9.29
C LEU A 357 -5.50 19.82 -8.34
N GLY A 358 -4.69 20.75 -7.84
CA GLY A 358 -5.12 21.84 -6.96
C GLY A 358 -5.36 21.40 -5.52
N THR A 359 -5.96 22.31 -4.75
CA THR A 359 -6.33 22.09 -3.35
C THR A 359 -7.72 21.47 -3.23
N PHE A 360 -7.97 20.76 -2.15
CA PHE A 360 -9.27 20.12 -1.89
C PHE A 360 -9.59 20.15 -0.40
N GLN A 361 -10.88 20.07 -0.10
CA GLN A 361 -11.39 19.82 1.23
C GLN A 361 -11.54 18.30 1.41
N ALA A 362 -10.80 17.71 2.35
CA ALA A 362 -10.98 16.32 2.76
C ALA A 362 -12.20 16.18 3.68
N GLU A 363 -12.84 15.02 3.64
CA GLU A 363 -13.88 14.70 4.61
C GLU A 363 -13.32 14.63 6.03
N LYS A 364 -14.19 14.82 7.03
CA LYS A 364 -13.80 14.79 8.44
C LYS A 364 -13.91 13.41 9.09
N VAL A 365 -14.37 12.40 8.34
CA VAL A 365 -14.46 11.03 8.83
C VAL A 365 -13.07 10.51 9.17
N SER A 366 -12.92 9.95 10.36
CA SER A 366 -11.63 9.37 10.77
C SER A 366 -11.38 8.05 10.05
N VAL A 367 -10.12 7.78 9.71
CA VAL A 367 -9.73 6.52 9.07
C VAL A 367 -10.01 5.30 9.95
N ALA A 368 -10.03 5.47 11.27
CA ALA A 368 -10.43 4.41 12.20
C ALA A 368 -11.93 4.06 12.07
N ALA A 369 -12.80 5.06 11.91
CA ALA A 369 -14.24 4.85 11.70
C ALA A 369 -14.51 4.14 10.35
N ILE A 370 -13.78 4.52 9.30
CA ILE A 370 -13.81 3.85 7.99
C ILE A 370 -13.49 2.36 8.15
N GLY A 371 -12.41 2.04 8.87
CA GLY A 371 -12.00 0.67 9.15
C GLY A 371 -13.07 -0.13 9.89
N LYS A 372 -13.66 0.45 10.92
CA LYS A 372 -14.72 -0.17 11.74
C LYS A 372 -15.96 -0.55 10.92
N ASN A 373 -16.32 0.26 9.93
CA ASN A 373 -17.51 0.06 9.11
C ASN A 373 -17.34 -0.97 7.97
N GLN A 374 -16.15 -1.55 7.77
CA GLN A 374 -15.86 -2.43 6.62
C GLN A 374 -16.79 -3.63 6.50
N ILE A 375 -17.03 -4.36 7.59
CA ILE A 375 -17.91 -5.53 7.58
C ILE A 375 -19.33 -5.13 7.21
N THR A 376 -19.80 -3.99 7.74
CA THR A 376 -21.13 -3.46 7.43
C THR A 376 -21.22 -3.02 5.97
N ALA A 377 -20.18 -2.36 5.46
CA ALA A 377 -20.09 -1.96 4.06
C ALA A 377 -20.12 -3.16 3.10
N GLN A 378 -19.38 -4.23 3.40
CA GLN A 378 -19.42 -5.46 2.59
C GLN A 378 -20.82 -6.07 2.56
N LYS A 379 -21.45 -6.25 3.73
CA LYS A 379 -22.80 -6.79 3.82
C LYS A 379 -23.81 -5.95 3.03
N LEU A 380 -23.72 -4.62 3.14
CA LEU A 380 -24.59 -3.71 2.40
C LEU A 380 -24.40 -3.88 0.88
N LEU A 381 -23.16 -3.90 0.40
CA LEU A 381 -22.86 -4.04 -1.03
C LEU A 381 -23.32 -5.40 -1.57
N ASP A 382 -23.13 -6.48 -0.82
CA ASP A 382 -23.61 -7.82 -1.17
C ASP A 382 -25.15 -7.84 -1.30
N GLN A 383 -25.87 -7.23 -0.33
CA GLN A 383 -27.34 -7.16 -0.31
C GLN A 383 -27.91 -6.40 -1.50
N VAL A 384 -27.25 -5.33 -1.96
CA VAL A 384 -27.72 -4.55 -3.11
C VAL A 384 -27.23 -5.11 -4.45
N GLY A 385 -26.48 -6.22 -4.46
CA GLY A 385 -25.95 -6.86 -5.66
C GLY A 385 -24.80 -6.11 -6.32
N TYR A 386 -24.06 -5.33 -5.57
CA TYR A 386 -22.86 -4.64 -6.06
C TYR A 386 -21.70 -5.66 -6.08
N LYS A 387 -21.40 -6.20 -7.25
CA LYS A 387 -20.41 -7.26 -7.47
C LYS A 387 -18.96 -6.77 -7.38
#